data_52d6ebf76c6c5ca5fbb40b7371f6d9af
#
_entry.id   52d6ebf76c6c5ca5fbb40b7371f6d9af
#
_cell.length_a   1.000
_cell.length_b   1.000
_cell.length_c   1.000
_cell.angle_alpha   90.00
_cell.angle_beta   90.00
_cell.angle_gamma   90.00
#
_symmetry.space_group_name_H-M   'P 1'
#
loop_
_entity.id
_entity.type
_entity.pdbx_description
1 polymer ?
#
loop_
_entity_poly.entity_id
_entity_poly.type
_entity_poly.pdbx_seq_one_letter_code
_entity_poly.pdbx_strand_id
1 'polypeptide(L)'
;GSMVGNFEYTGVSIADLVEDCGGLLEGMNQANILCYDNWQFAHNALPLDIYMKDAIVAYELNGEPLVQENGAPMLLVLPGMPAGAWGKFIQEVQFSHTDEPFNVLTKATSSPAYAGLMNYINAGWLVDDGVEVKLGETVELPGFAWDWTDVRTPLSKIQFSTDGGVTWM
;
A
#
# COMPACT_ATOMS: atom_id res chain seq x y z
N GLY A 1 -9.86 0.63 -16.94
CA GLY A 1 -10.35 0.04 -15.70
C GLY A 1 -9.40 0.36 -14.57
N SER A 2 -9.91 0.70 -13.40
CA SER A 2 -9.11 0.98 -12.21
C SER A 2 -8.55 -0.32 -11.65
N MET A 3 -7.24 -0.37 -11.41
CA MET A 3 -6.61 -1.50 -10.73
C MET A 3 -6.79 -1.33 -9.21
N VAL A 4 -8.02 -1.57 -8.74
CA VAL A 4 -8.40 -1.52 -7.34
C VAL A 4 -9.00 -2.86 -6.95
N GLY A 5 -8.55 -3.41 -5.84
CA GLY A 5 -9.08 -4.62 -5.26
C GLY A 5 -9.26 -4.47 -3.75
N ASN A 6 -10.18 -5.21 -3.19
CA ASN A 6 -10.33 -5.36 -1.75
C ASN A 6 -9.88 -6.77 -1.38
N PHE A 7 -8.83 -6.87 -0.58
CA PHE A 7 -8.19 -8.13 -0.24
C PHE A 7 -7.99 -8.21 1.28
N GLU A 8 -8.11 -9.42 1.80
CA GLU A 8 -7.74 -9.76 3.18
C GLU A 8 -6.41 -10.51 3.15
N TYR A 9 -5.41 -9.97 3.84
CA TYR A 9 -4.11 -10.62 4.00
C TYR A 9 -3.94 -11.13 5.41
N THR A 10 -3.51 -12.38 5.55
CA THR A 10 -3.11 -12.98 6.84
C THR A 10 -1.60 -13.09 6.88
N GLY A 11 -1.01 -12.62 7.98
CA GLY A 11 0.44 -12.59 8.14
C GLY A 11 0.88 -12.27 9.56
N VAL A 12 2.18 -12.12 9.73
CA VAL A 12 2.81 -11.70 10.99
C VAL A 12 3.29 -10.27 10.87
N SER A 13 3.07 -9.43 11.88
CA SER A 13 3.53 -8.05 11.85
C SER A 13 5.07 -7.99 11.87
N ILE A 14 5.64 -7.02 11.18
CA ILE A 14 7.08 -6.75 11.25
C ILE A 14 7.47 -6.38 12.67
N ALA A 15 6.64 -5.65 13.39
CA ALA A 15 6.92 -5.29 14.79
C ALA A 15 7.05 -6.50 15.70
N ASP A 16 6.14 -7.49 15.58
CA ASP A 16 6.20 -8.73 16.37
C ASP A 16 7.45 -9.55 16.02
N LEU A 17 7.78 -9.66 14.72
CA LEU A 17 9.00 -10.35 14.29
C LEU A 17 10.27 -9.70 14.85
N VAL A 18 10.31 -8.36 14.88
CA VAL A 18 11.43 -7.62 15.46
C VAL A 18 11.53 -7.87 16.97
N GLU A 19 10.39 -7.87 17.68
CA GLU A 19 10.35 -8.16 19.12
C GLU A 19 10.85 -9.59 19.41
N ASP A 20 10.39 -10.57 18.64
CA ASP A 20 10.83 -11.97 18.77
C ASP A 20 12.33 -12.16 18.49
N CYS A 21 12.90 -11.31 17.65
CA CYS A 21 14.35 -11.29 17.37
C CYS A 21 15.17 -10.52 18.41
N GLY A 22 14.55 -9.98 19.46
CA GLY A 22 15.24 -9.25 20.52
C GLY A 22 15.25 -7.74 20.35
N GLY A 23 14.45 -7.22 19.44
CA GLY A 23 14.27 -5.79 19.20
C GLY A 23 15.29 -5.20 18.20
N LEU A 24 15.12 -3.91 17.93
CA LEU A 24 16.03 -3.16 17.06
C LEU A 24 17.28 -2.71 17.83
N LEU A 25 18.39 -2.65 17.13
CA LEU A 25 19.59 -1.99 17.66
C LEU A 25 19.34 -0.48 17.76
N GLU A 26 20.01 0.14 18.74
CA GLU A 26 19.91 1.59 18.93
C GLU A 26 20.33 2.37 17.69
N GLY A 27 19.56 3.39 17.35
CA GLY A 27 19.82 4.27 16.22
C GLY A 27 19.32 3.78 14.86
N MET A 28 18.74 2.59 14.74
CA MET A 28 18.12 2.14 13.48
C MET A 28 16.94 3.06 13.15
N ASN A 29 16.89 3.58 11.91
CA ASN A 29 15.86 4.51 11.47
C ASN A 29 15.26 4.19 10.09
N GLN A 30 15.75 3.15 9.46
CA GLN A 30 15.26 2.71 8.15
C GLN A 30 15.23 1.19 8.02
N ALA A 31 14.39 0.69 7.12
CA ALA A 31 14.36 -0.70 6.73
C ALA A 31 14.32 -0.86 5.21
N ASN A 32 14.87 -1.95 4.73
CA ASN A 32 14.85 -2.37 3.33
C ASN A 32 14.53 -3.86 3.24
N ILE A 33 14.07 -4.32 2.09
CA ILE A 33 13.81 -5.73 1.82
C ILE A 33 14.74 -6.26 0.74
N LEU A 34 15.10 -7.52 0.88
CA LEU A 34 15.75 -8.31 -0.14
C LEU A 34 14.80 -9.46 -0.54
N CYS A 35 14.61 -9.63 -1.83
CA CYS A 35 13.74 -10.66 -2.40
C CYS A 35 14.57 -11.71 -3.17
N TYR A 36 14.08 -12.94 -3.24
CA TYR A 36 14.80 -14.04 -3.91
C TYR A 36 14.99 -13.85 -5.42
N ASP A 37 14.17 -13.04 -6.06
CA ASP A 37 14.31 -12.64 -7.46
C ASP A 37 15.28 -11.48 -7.68
N ASN A 38 16.03 -11.12 -6.65
CA ASN A 38 16.90 -9.94 -6.57
C ASN A 38 16.16 -8.59 -6.77
N TRP A 39 14.84 -8.61 -6.75
CA TRP A 39 14.09 -7.37 -6.70
C TRP A 39 14.35 -6.73 -5.34
N GLN A 40 14.90 -5.56 -5.38
CA GLN A 40 14.99 -4.67 -4.24
C GLN A 40 14.09 -3.50 -4.60
N PHE A 41 13.21 -3.13 -3.71
CA PHE A 41 12.52 -1.83 -3.83
C PHE A 41 13.58 -0.75 -3.71
N ALA A 42 14.36 -0.95 -4.61
CA ALA A 42 15.40 -0.18 -5.14
C ALA A 42 16.13 0.67 -4.17
N HIS A 43 17.14 0.26 -3.75
CA HIS A 43 18.10 1.27 -3.33
C HIS A 43 17.48 2.33 -2.40
N ASN A 44 16.30 2.10 -1.88
CA ASN A 44 15.43 3.01 -1.16
C ASN A 44 14.95 2.33 0.10
N ALA A 45 15.82 2.26 1.08
CA ALA A 45 15.35 2.00 2.42
C ALA A 45 14.27 3.02 2.77
N LEU A 46 13.15 2.54 3.29
CA LEU A 46 12.04 3.38 3.74
C LEU A 46 12.20 3.71 5.22
N PRO A 47 11.61 4.81 5.69
CA PRO A 47 11.55 5.12 7.11
C PRO A 47 11.03 3.95 7.92
N LEU A 48 11.63 3.72 9.08
CA LEU A 48 11.34 2.58 9.93
C LEU A 48 9.88 2.52 10.40
N ASP A 49 9.26 3.66 10.63
CA ASP A 49 7.86 3.78 11.04
C ASP A 49 6.88 3.17 10.03
N ILE A 50 7.18 3.18 8.74
CA ILE A 50 6.39 2.52 7.70
C ILE A 50 6.35 1.00 7.93
N TYR A 51 7.46 0.42 8.36
CA TYR A 51 7.54 -1.02 8.64
C TYR A 51 6.95 -1.39 10.01
N MET A 52 7.20 -0.57 11.02
CA MET A 52 6.85 -0.90 12.41
C MET A 52 5.39 -0.65 12.76
N LYS A 53 4.68 0.17 11.97
CA LYS A 53 3.31 0.56 12.30
C LYS A 53 2.29 -0.54 11.97
N ASP A 54 2.18 -0.90 10.72
CA ASP A 54 1.10 -1.79 10.24
C ASP A 54 1.59 -2.78 9.15
N ALA A 55 2.91 -2.85 8.88
CA ALA A 55 3.44 -3.78 7.89
C ALA A 55 3.37 -5.23 8.36
N ILE A 56 3.02 -6.13 7.46
CA ILE A 56 2.97 -7.57 7.72
C ILE A 56 3.76 -8.35 6.66
N VAL A 57 4.32 -9.46 7.08
CA VAL A 57 4.76 -10.55 6.19
C VAL A 57 3.58 -11.48 6.02
N ALA A 58 2.88 -11.33 4.90
CA ALA A 58 1.69 -12.10 4.59
C ALA A 58 2.05 -13.46 3.97
N TYR A 59 1.29 -14.49 4.32
CA TYR A 59 1.39 -15.84 3.77
C TYR A 59 0.06 -16.38 3.24
N GLU A 60 -1.06 -15.65 3.45
CA GLU A 60 -2.38 -15.97 2.90
C GLU A 60 -3.02 -14.71 2.27
N LEU A 61 -3.90 -14.96 1.32
CA LEU A 61 -4.73 -13.99 0.65
C LEU A 61 -6.18 -14.51 0.59
N ASN A 62 -7.13 -13.77 1.19
CA ASN A 62 -8.54 -14.13 1.28
C ASN A 62 -8.77 -15.54 1.89
N GLY A 63 -7.99 -15.88 2.93
CA GLY A 63 -8.09 -17.15 3.64
C GLY A 63 -7.43 -18.36 2.95
N GLU A 64 -6.76 -18.15 1.81
CA GLU A 64 -6.03 -19.18 1.09
C GLU A 64 -4.52 -18.89 1.09
N PRO A 65 -3.66 -19.93 1.12
CA PRO A 65 -2.22 -19.71 1.00
C PRO A 65 -1.86 -18.92 -0.26
N LEU A 66 -0.87 -18.05 -0.16
CA LEU A 66 -0.37 -17.32 -1.32
C LEU A 66 0.07 -18.29 -2.42
N VAL A 67 -0.27 -17.94 -3.67
CA VAL A 67 0.27 -18.60 -4.87
C VAL A 67 1.49 -17.83 -5.39
N GLN A 68 2.26 -18.45 -6.28
CA GLN A 68 3.50 -17.87 -6.79
C GLN A 68 3.29 -16.49 -7.42
N GLU A 69 2.22 -16.31 -8.17
CA GLU A 69 1.86 -15.03 -8.81
C GLU A 69 1.63 -13.92 -7.79
N ASN A 70 1.15 -14.28 -6.60
CA ASN A 70 0.87 -13.36 -5.50
C ASN A 70 2.06 -13.19 -4.54
N GLY A 71 3.20 -13.88 -4.80
CA GLY A 71 4.42 -13.71 -4.03
C GLY A 71 4.71 -14.80 -3.01
N ALA A 72 4.11 -16.01 -3.17
CA ALA A 72 4.45 -17.14 -2.30
C ALA A 72 5.97 -17.40 -2.26
N PRO A 73 6.53 -17.81 -1.11
CA PRO A 73 5.81 -18.17 0.12
C PRO A 73 5.40 -16.97 0.97
N MET A 74 5.98 -15.78 0.76
CA MET A 74 5.74 -14.61 1.60
C MET A 74 5.75 -13.32 0.79
N LEU A 75 4.80 -12.43 1.11
CA LEU A 75 4.64 -11.10 0.54
C LEU A 75 4.78 -10.05 1.64
N LEU A 76 5.59 -9.03 1.43
CA LEU A 76 5.55 -7.85 2.29
C LEU A 76 4.37 -6.95 1.90
N VAL A 77 3.46 -6.73 2.82
CA VAL A 77 2.37 -5.77 2.68
C VAL A 77 2.71 -4.52 3.49
N LEU A 78 2.79 -3.39 2.81
CA LEU A 78 3.06 -2.07 3.41
C LEU A 78 1.83 -1.18 3.24
N PRO A 79 0.93 -1.13 4.24
CA PRO A 79 -0.24 -0.26 4.18
C PRO A 79 0.14 1.21 3.95
N GLY A 80 -0.62 1.90 3.10
CA GLY A 80 -0.33 3.29 2.72
C GLY A 80 0.72 3.46 1.62
N MET A 81 1.43 2.39 1.24
CA MET A 81 2.39 2.41 0.15
C MET A 81 1.78 1.80 -1.12
N PRO A 82 2.16 2.29 -2.31
CA PRO A 82 1.73 1.66 -3.56
C PRO A 82 2.23 0.21 -3.63
N ALA A 83 1.46 -0.67 -4.26
CA ALA A 83 1.79 -2.10 -4.37
C ALA A 83 3.18 -2.37 -4.99
N GLY A 84 3.71 -1.44 -5.78
CA GLY A 84 5.10 -1.49 -6.25
C GLY A 84 6.15 -1.40 -5.14
N ALA A 85 5.79 -1.01 -3.93
CA ALA A 85 6.66 -1.04 -2.75
C ALA A 85 6.57 -2.37 -1.97
N TRP A 86 5.61 -3.23 -2.32
CA TRP A 86 5.39 -4.51 -1.65
C TRP A 86 6.32 -5.57 -2.27
N GLY A 87 7.16 -6.16 -1.44
CA GLY A 87 8.10 -7.19 -1.92
C GLY A 87 7.47 -8.57 -1.98
N LYS A 88 7.55 -9.21 -3.14
CA LYS A 88 7.24 -10.63 -3.31
C LYS A 88 8.47 -11.48 -3.03
N PHE A 89 8.27 -12.72 -2.62
CA PHE A 89 9.37 -13.67 -2.40
C PHE A 89 10.41 -13.15 -1.40
N ILE A 90 9.97 -12.62 -0.27
CA ILE A 90 10.85 -12.00 0.72
C ILE A 90 11.88 -13.02 1.20
N GLN A 91 13.13 -12.60 1.19
CA GLN A 91 14.25 -13.32 1.76
C GLN A 91 14.69 -12.74 3.09
N GLU A 92 14.74 -11.42 3.19
CA GLU A 92 15.29 -10.72 4.34
C GLU A 92 14.68 -9.31 4.48
N VAL A 93 14.47 -8.88 5.71
CA VAL A 93 14.21 -7.47 6.06
C VAL A 93 15.43 -6.95 6.79
N GLN A 94 16.07 -5.95 6.23
CA GLN A 94 17.29 -5.35 6.75
C GLN A 94 16.99 -4.02 7.41
N PHE A 95 17.45 -3.85 8.65
CA PHE A 95 17.37 -2.59 9.38
C PHE A 95 18.73 -1.92 9.40
N SER A 96 18.74 -0.60 9.21
CA SER A 96 19.98 0.17 9.16
C SER A 96 19.77 1.60 9.63
N HIS A 97 20.86 2.36 9.72
CA HIS A 97 20.86 3.78 10.05
C HIS A 97 21.28 4.62 8.85
N THR A 98 20.68 5.79 8.71
CA THR A 98 21.14 6.83 7.78
C THR A 98 21.00 8.20 8.43
N ASP A 99 21.99 9.06 8.18
CA ASP A 99 21.93 10.50 8.51
C ASP A 99 21.33 11.33 7.37
N GLU A 100 21.10 10.70 6.19
CA GLU A 100 20.50 11.37 5.05
C GLU A 100 18.99 11.54 5.25
N PRO A 101 18.42 12.68 4.89
CA PRO A 101 17.00 12.91 4.99
C PRO A 101 16.23 11.95 4.07
N PHE A 102 15.17 11.34 4.60
CA PHE A 102 14.28 10.51 3.80
C PHE A 102 13.54 11.36 2.77
N ASN A 103 13.83 11.13 1.52
CA ASN A 103 13.05 11.69 0.42
C ASN A 103 12.13 10.60 -0.16
N VAL A 104 11.12 10.25 0.62
CA VAL A 104 10.14 9.21 0.26
C VAL A 104 9.46 9.53 -1.08
N LEU A 105 9.35 10.82 -1.40
CA LEU A 105 8.66 11.27 -2.61
C LEU A 105 9.53 11.19 -3.87
N THR A 106 10.84 11.31 -3.75
CA THR A 106 11.74 11.35 -4.92
C THR A 106 12.57 10.10 -5.10
N LYS A 107 12.83 9.37 -4.01
CA LYS A 107 13.63 8.13 -4.07
C LYS A 107 12.80 6.87 -4.22
N ALA A 108 11.53 6.88 -3.84
CA ALA A 108 10.69 5.69 -3.88
C ALA A 108 10.41 5.17 -5.29
N THR A 109 10.89 5.85 -6.33
CA THR A 109 10.61 5.38 -7.68
C THR A 109 11.63 5.86 -8.69
N SER A 110 12.20 4.92 -9.40
CA SER A 110 12.84 5.18 -10.69
C SER A 110 11.81 5.58 -11.78
N SER A 111 10.51 5.58 -11.46
CA SER A 111 9.44 5.97 -12.35
C SER A 111 8.77 7.26 -11.87
N PRO A 112 8.75 8.32 -12.70
CA PRO A 112 8.01 9.54 -12.38
C PRO A 112 6.52 9.32 -12.08
N ALA A 113 5.96 8.19 -12.54
CA ALA A 113 4.57 7.83 -12.30
C ALA A 113 4.25 7.53 -10.83
N TYR A 114 5.25 7.25 -10.02
CA TYR A 114 5.08 6.94 -8.60
C TYR A 114 5.66 8.03 -7.67
N ALA A 115 6.37 9.00 -8.20
CA ALA A 115 6.89 10.11 -7.42
C ALA A 115 5.73 10.91 -6.81
N GLY A 116 5.60 10.87 -5.50
CA GLY A 116 4.52 11.54 -4.77
C GLY A 116 3.31 10.68 -4.42
N LEU A 117 3.33 9.39 -4.71
CA LEU A 117 2.22 8.47 -4.41
C LEU A 117 2.38 7.75 -3.07
N MET A 118 2.45 8.50 -1.99
CA MET A 118 1.78 8.07 -0.79
C MET A 118 0.29 8.27 -1.07
N ASN A 119 -0.49 7.18 -1.21
CA ASN A 119 -1.92 7.24 -1.50
C ASN A 119 -2.70 7.64 -0.25
N TYR A 120 -2.54 8.87 0.21
CA TYR A 120 -3.17 9.30 1.44
C TYR A 120 -4.70 9.29 1.35
N ILE A 121 -5.25 9.95 0.34
CA ILE A 121 -6.69 10.00 0.10
C ILE A 121 -6.93 9.63 -1.36
N ASN A 122 -7.82 8.70 -1.59
CA ASN A 122 -8.22 8.32 -2.94
C ASN A 122 -9.69 7.94 -2.99
N ALA A 123 -10.34 8.23 -4.11
CA ALA A 123 -11.70 7.85 -4.38
C ALA A 123 -11.90 7.65 -5.89
N GLY A 124 -12.82 6.79 -6.24
CA GLY A 124 -13.13 6.55 -7.65
C GLY A 124 -14.38 5.69 -7.85
N TRP A 125 -14.84 5.66 -9.08
CA TRP A 125 -15.92 4.81 -9.51
C TRP A 125 -15.39 3.46 -9.99
N LEU A 126 -16.15 2.39 -9.74
CA LEU A 126 -15.89 1.03 -10.23
C LEU A 126 -16.72 0.70 -11.46
N VAL A 127 -17.13 1.70 -12.20
CA VAL A 127 -17.86 1.59 -13.46
C VAL A 127 -16.98 2.05 -14.61
N ASP A 128 -17.20 1.47 -15.77
CA ASP A 128 -16.51 1.90 -17.00
C ASP A 128 -17.04 3.26 -17.49
N ASP A 129 -16.18 4.02 -18.14
CA ASP A 129 -16.57 5.26 -18.79
C ASP A 129 -17.57 4.96 -19.95
N GLY A 130 -18.58 5.82 -20.09
CA GLY A 130 -19.53 5.71 -21.21
C GLY A 130 -20.67 4.72 -20.98
N VAL A 131 -20.94 4.33 -19.73
CA VAL A 131 -22.14 3.55 -19.40
C VAL A 131 -23.40 4.33 -19.80
N GLU A 132 -24.19 3.73 -20.68
CA GLU A 132 -25.47 4.30 -21.11
C GLU A 132 -26.55 4.01 -20.09
N VAL A 133 -27.31 5.04 -19.72
CA VAL A 133 -28.43 4.94 -18.79
C VAL A 133 -29.67 5.56 -19.41
N LYS A 134 -30.84 5.02 -19.11
CA LYS A 134 -32.09 5.60 -19.59
C LYS A 134 -32.60 6.69 -18.64
N LEU A 135 -33.16 7.73 -19.22
CA LEU A 135 -33.74 8.81 -18.45
C LEU A 135 -34.89 8.30 -17.55
N GLY A 136 -34.79 8.62 -16.25
CA GLY A 136 -35.76 8.23 -15.24
C GLY A 136 -35.49 6.87 -14.56
N GLU A 137 -34.45 6.14 -14.96
CA GLU A 137 -34.01 4.95 -14.25
C GLU A 137 -33.11 5.29 -13.08
N THR A 138 -33.18 4.50 -12.02
CA THR A 138 -32.22 4.55 -10.91
C THR A 138 -30.97 3.75 -11.32
N VAL A 139 -29.83 4.35 -11.17
CA VAL A 139 -28.54 3.73 -11.50
C VAL A 139 -27.73 3.56 -10.22
N GLU A 140 -27.20 2.36 -10.01
CA GLU A 140 -26.23 2.09 -8.96
C GLU A 140 -24.82 2.31 -9.52
N LEU A 141 -24.07 3.20 -8.90
CA LEU A 141 -22.68 3.50 -9.25
C LEU A 141 -21.76 3.05 -8.11
N PRO A 142 -21.25 1.81 -8.14
CA PRO A 142 -20.30 1.37 -7.14
C PRO A 142 -19.02 2.19 -7.23
N GLY A 143 -18.45 2.50 -6.08
CA GLY A 143 -17.23 3.27 -5.96
C GLY A 143 -16.44 2.86 -4.73
N PHE A 144 -15.28 3.45 -4.57
CA PHE A 144 -14.42 3.29 -3.41
C PHE A 144 -13.94 4.66 -2.92
N ALA A 145 -13.61 4.74 -1.65
CA ALA A 145 -12.88 5.85 -1.07
C ALA A 145 -12.06 5.35 0.13
N TRP A 146 -10.85 5.83 0.28
CA TRP A 146 -10.00 5.56 1.44
C TRP A 146 -9.11 6.74 1.79
N ASP A 147 -8.69 6.77 3.04
CA ASP A 147 -7.66 7.65 3.56
C ASP A 147 -6.61 6.80 4.28
N TRP A 148 -5.35 6.88 3.80
CA TRP A 148 -4.22 6.17 4.38
C TRP A 148 -3.29 7.10 5.18
N THR A 149 -3.65 8.36 5.37
CA THR A 149 -2.88 9.28 6.25
C THR A 149 -2.82 8.75 7.67
N ASP A 150 -3.93 8.18 8.11
CA ASP A 150 -4.03 7.34 9.29
C ASP A 150 -5.03 6.22 8.98
N VAL A 151 -4.53 5.00 8.78
CA VAL A 151 -5.33 3.82 8.40
C VAL A 151 -6.47 3.51 9.37
N ARG A 152 -6.48 4.11 10.55
CA ARG A 152 -7.50 3.94 11.59
C ARG A 152 -8.49 5.09 11.64
N THR A 153 -8.25 6.17 10.92
CA THR A 153 -9.16 7.31 10.89
C THR A 153 -10.23 7.06 9.83
N PRO A 154 -11.50 6.93 10.22
CA PRO A 154 -12.57 6.76 9.26
C PRO A 154 -12.76 8.02 8.42
N LEU A 155 -13.15 7.84 7.17
CA LEU A 155 -13.54 8.95 6.30
C LEU A 155 -14.68 9.73 6.95
N SER A 156 -14.52 11.04 7.09
CA SER A 156 -15.53 11.92 7.66
C SER A 156 -16.62 12.29 6.67
N LYS A 157 -16.29 12.29 5.36
CA LYS A 157 -17.20 12.70 4.29
C LYS A 157 -16.78 12.13 2.95
N ILE A 158 -17.76 11.67 2.18
CA ILE A 158 -17.64 11.33 0.77
C ILE A 158 -18.63 12.19 0.01
N GLN A 159 -18.20 12.78 -1.09
CA GLN A 159 -19.03 13.60 -1.95
C GLN A 159 -18.83 13.21 -3.41
N PHE A 160 -19.84 13.42 -4.22
CA PHE A 160 -19.76 13.26 -5.66
C PHE A 160 -20.33 14.50 -6.38
N SER A 161 -19.90 14.69 -7.61
CA SER A 161 -20.36 15.78 -8.49
C SER A 161 -20.95 15.19 -9.76
N THR A 162 -22.03 15.81 -10.25
CA THR A 162 -22.68 15.46 -11.52
C THR A 162 -22.49 16.55 -12.58
N ASP A 163 -21.73 17.59 -12.29
CA ASP A 163 -21.55 18.77 -13.15
C ASP A 163 -20.06 19.14 -13.36
N GLY A 164 -19.20 18.13 -13.35
CA GLY A 164 -17.78 18.32 -13.59
C GLY A 164 -17.03 19.02 -12.44
N GLY A 165 -17.53 18.89 -11.21
CA GLY A 165 -16.87 19.43 -10.02
C GLY A 165 -17.31 20.85 -9.65
N VAL A 166 -18.38 21.38 -10.26
CA VAL A 166 -18.90 22.71 -9.94
C VAL A 166 -19.71 22.65 -8.64
N THR A 167 -20.54 21.63 -8.48
CA THR A 167 -21.25 21.37 -7.23
C THR A 167 -20.99 19.97 -6.70
N TRP A 168 -21.06 19.82 -5.38
CA TRP A 168 -20.74 18.57 -4.68
C TRP A 168 -21.89 18.21 -3.69
N MET A 169 -22.31 16.96 -3.77
CA MET A 169 -23.37 16.39 -2.92
C MET A 169 -22.81 15.34 -1.97
#